data_2db269d5aa7f2208c992e6ebd2dd94bb
#
_entry.id   2db269d5aa7f2208c992e6ebd2dd94bb
#
_cell.length_a   1.000
_cell.length_b   1.000
_cell.length_c   1.000
_cell.angle_alpha   90.00
_cell.angle_beta   90.00
_cell.angle_gamma   90.00
#
_symmetry.space_group_name_H-M   'P 1'
#
loop_
_entity.id
_entity.type
_entity.pdbx_description
1 polymer ?
#
loop_
_entity_poly.entity_id
_entity_poly.type
_entity_poly.pdbx_seq_one_letter_code
_entity_poly.pdbx_strand_id
1 'polypeptide(L)'
;SSEKEGVSGFGPRSQFVYKPSQLSRRSGSILYFEDSFKLSDFGYLKKNDWFHIGLGSDVTKVDFDKSSSIKERKIGIDFNYDSDTSGNSNPMQIRQDYNFKYKDTSSFQASWDLKTSGKNTTITRKNIDFPYIKKNGSFSFNLDYESPSYGTWEYDWRIGYETSNKYETWSSEGYERRFAKIAGSLYPIDDFKLGWQFRVREEDEWLNWIEGNELAVYDLTQNIISVNANRFRGSK
;
A
#
# COMPACT_ATOMS: atom_id res chain seq x y z
N SER A 1 -42.79 -21.45 -1.00
CA SER A 1 -41.89 -21.34 -2.13
C SER A 1 -41.11 -20.03 -1.97
N SER A 2 -39.84 -20.12 -1.55
CA SER A 2 -38.95 -18.98 -1.57
C SER A 2 -38.57 -18.73 -3.03
N GLU A 3 -39.12 -17.69 -3.63
CA GLU A 3 -38.58 -17.17 -4.87
C GLU A 3 -37.12 -16.79 -4.58
N LYS A 4 -36.20 -17.45 -5.25
CA LYS A 4 -34.83 -16.97 -5.33
C LYS A 4 -34.85 -15.69 -6.15
N GLU A 5 -34.80 -14.53 -5.50
CA GLU A 5 -34.53 -13.28 -6.19
C GLU A 5 -33.26 -13.46 -7.02
N GLY A 6 -33.42 -13.37 -8.32
CA GLY A 6 -32.30 -13.43 -9.23
C GLY A 6 -31.37 -12.22 -8.98
N VAL A 7 -30.24 -12.47 -8.42
CA VAL A 7 -29.22 -11.43 -8.20
C VAL A 7 -28.51 -11.20 -9.52
N SER A 8 -28.75 -10.07 -10.15
CA SER A 8 -28.07 -9.64 -11.37
C SER A 8 -27.21 -8.43 -11.05
N GLY A 9 -26.01 -8.40 -11.56
CA GLY A 9 -25.12 -7.25 -11.48
C GLY A 9 -24.11 -7.30 -12.62
N PHE A 10 -23.65 -6.12 -13.05
CA PHE A 10 -22.69 -5.97 -14.12
C PHE A 10 -21.31 -5.64 -13.57
N GLY A 11 -20.29 -6.35 -14.03
CA GLY A 11 -18.92 -6.19 -13.51
C GLY A 11 -17.84 -6.51 -14.53
N PRO A 12 -17.61 -5.68 -15.57
CA PRO A 12 -16.57 -5.91 -16.54
C PRO A 12 -15.18 -5.67 -15.93
N ARG A 13 -14.24 -6.50 -16.35
CA ARG A 13 -12.82 -6.34 -16.06
C ARG A 13 -12.03 -6.49 -17.36
N SER A 14 -11.12 -5.56 -17.61
CA SER A 14 -10.14 -5.66 -18.67
C SER A 14 -8.74 -5.49 -18.10
N GLN A 15 -7.82 -6.28 -18.60
CA GLN A 15 -6.41 -6.20 -18.24
C GLN A 15 -5.56 -6.43 -19.47
N PHE A 16 -4.53 -5.63 -19.65
CA PHE A 16 -3.54 -5.83 -20.68
C PHE A 16 -2.14 -5.84 -20.12
N VAL A 17 -1.27 -6.58 -20.76
CA VAL A 17 0.17 -6.57 -20.53
C VAL A 17 0.86 -6.53 -21.87
N TYR A 18 1.66 -5.51 -22.09
CA TYR A 18 2.47 -5.33 -23.27
C TYR A 18 3.95 -5.39 -22.93
N LYS A 19 4.70 -6.25 -23.59
CA LYS A 19 6.13 -6.43 -23.39
C LYS A 19 6.85 -6.08 -24.70
N PRO A 20 7.24 -4.80 -24.91
CA PRO A 20 7.96 -4.40 -26.12
C PRO A 20 9.35 -5.05 -26.22
N SER A 21 9.90 -5.50 -25.10
CA SER A 21 11.12 -6.32 -25.01
C SER A 21 11.07 -7.20 -23.78
N GLN A 22 12.05 -8.11 -23.62
CA GLN A 22 12.21 -8.90 -22.39
C GLN A 22 12.53 -8.02 -21.15
N LEU A 23 13.06 -6.82 -21.38
CA LEU A 23 13.50 -5.88 -20.35
C LEU A 23 12.50 -4.75 -20.12
N SER A 24 11.35 -4.76 -20.77
CA SER A 24 10.34 -3.72 -20.63
C SER A 24 8.94 -4.32 -20.58
N ARG A 25 8.15 -3.84 -19.63
CA ARG A 25 6.76 -4.25 -19.44
C ARG A 25 5.90 -3.02 -19.22
N ARG A 26 4.74 -3.00 -19.85
CA ARG A 26 3.67 -2.05 -19.59
C ARG A 26 2.41 -2.83 -19.29
N SER A 27 1.65 -2.37 -18.34
CA SER A 27 0.41 -3.01 -17.92
C SER A 27 -0.67 -1.97 -17.67
N GLY A 28 -1.90 -2.39 -17.88
CA GLY A 28 -3.06 -1.59 -17.52
C GLY A 28 -4.20 -2.49 -17.11
N SER A 29 -5.05 -1.98 -16.23
CA SER A 29 -6.28 -2.63 -15.80
C SER A 29 -7.37 -1.60 -15.69
N ILE A 30 -8.56 -1.98 -16.13
CA ILE A 30 -9.80 -1.26 -15.91
C ILE A 30 -10.79 -2.27 -15.34
N LEU A 31 -11.48 -1.87 -14.28
CA LEU A 31 -12.44 -2.71 -13.62
C LEU A 31 -13.61 -1.83 -13.19
N TYR A 32 -14.81 -2.34 -13.39
CA TYR A 32 -16.04 -1.73 -12.93
C TYR A 32 -16.91 -2.79 -12.29
N PHE A 33 -17.42 -2.52 -11.11
CA PHE A 33 -18.45 -3.33 -10.46
C PHE A 33 -19.60 -2.43 -10.05
N GLU A 34 -20.77 -2.78 -10.51
CA GLU A 34 -22.01 -2.15 -10.10
C GLU A 34 -22.31 -2.39 -8.63
N ASP A 35 -23.10 -1.53 -8.00
CA ASP A 35 -23.49 -1.67 -6.59
C ASP A 35 -24.27 -2.97 -6.33
N SER A 36 -25.10 -3.36 -7.29
CA SER A 36 -25.86 -4.61 -7.26
C SER A 36 -25.02 -5.88 -7.49
N PHE A 37 -23.77 -5.73 -7.92
CA PHE A 37 -22.91 -6.87 -8.23
C PHE A 37 -22.56 -7.67 -6.98
N LYS A 38 -22.98 -8.92 -6.93
CA LYS A 38 -22.72 -9.85 -5.82
C LYS A 38 -21.92 -11.04 -6.32
N LEU A 39 -20.78 -11.25 -5.72
CA LEU A 39 -19.86 -12.36 -6.03
C LEU A 39 -19.85 -13.38 -4.89
N SER A 40 -21.06 -13.90 -4.54
CA SER A 40 -21.19 -14.79 -3.38
C SER A 40 -20.58 -16.17 -3.58
N ASP A 41 -20.54 -16.66 -4.83
CA ASP A 41 -20.15 -18.03 -5.13
C ASP A 41 -18.67 -18.24 -5.48
N PHE A 42 -17.94 -17.15 -5.71
CA PHE A 42 -16.54 -17.20 -6.21
C PHE A 42 -15.52 -16.54 -5.31
N GLY A 43 -15.90 -16.14 -4.10
CA GLY A 43 -14.99 -15.56 -3.15
C GLY A 43 -15.41 -14.18 -2.62
N TYR A 44 -14.54 -13.61 -1.80
CA TYR A 44 -14.76 -12.34 -1.13
C TYR A 44 -14.56 -11.17 -2.09
N LEU A 45 -15.64 -10.44 -2.38
CA LEU A 45 -15.55 -9.16 -3.06
C LEU A 45 -15.30 -8.06 -2.01
N LYS A 46 -14.15 -7.42 -2.08
CA LYS A 46 -13.76 -6.39 -1.12
C LYS A 46 -14.68 -5.16 -1.18
N LYS A 47 -15.19 -4.84 -2.34
CA LYS A 47 -16.04 -3.68 -2.59
C LYS A 47 -16.87 -3.89 -3.87
N ASN A 48 -18.18 -3.76 -3.80
CA ASN A 48 -19.06 -3.49 -4.94
C ASN A 48 -19.16 -1.97 -5.12
N ASP A 49 -19.78 -1.49 -6.18
CA ASP A 49 -19.79 -0.09 -6.56
C ASP A 49 -18.36 0.45 -6.69
N TRP A 50 -17.60 -0.15 -7.59
CA TRP A 50 -16.19 0.10 -7.70
C TRP A 50 -15.74 0.29 -9.13
N PHE A 51 -15.11 1.41 -9.39
CA PHE A 51 -14.37 1.70 -10.60
C PHE A 51 -12.88 1.79 -10.28
N HIS A 52 -12.06 1.10 -11.05
CA HIS A 52 -10.62 1.08 -10.87
C HIS A 52 -9.89 1.26 -12.19
N ILE A 53 -8.88 2.09 -12.20
CA ILE A 53 -7.86 2.18 -13.25
C ILE A 53 -6.49 1.98 -12.62
N GLY A 54 -5.73 1.03 -13.16
CA GLY A 54 -4.33 0.82 -12.83
C GLY A 54 -3.47 0.89 -14.09
N LEU A 55 -2.36 1.61 -14.03
CA LEU A 55 -1.36 1.69 -15.09
C LEU A 55 0.01 1.43 -14.49
N GLY A 56 0.84 0.63 -15.16
CA GLY A 56 2.19 0.33 -14.71
C GLY A 56 3.18 0.25 -15.86
N SER A 57 4.41 0.64 -15.59
CA SER A 57 5.53 0.50 -16.51
C SER A 57 6.79 0.13 -15.77
N ASP A 58 7.44 -0.93 -16.21
CA ASP A 58 8.74 -1.39 -15.72
C ASP A 58 9.76 -1.37 -16.85
N VAL A 59 10.96 -0.89 -16.55
CA VAL A 59 12.11 -0.95 -17.47
C VAL A 59 13.31 -1.49 -16.70
N THR A 60 13.92 -2.53 -17.26
CA THR A 60 15.14 -3.14 -16.73
C THR A 60 16.30 -2.85 -17.66
N LYS A 61 17.44 -2.51 -17.12
CA LYS A 61 18.71 -2.40 -17.85
C LYS A 61 19.70 -3.38 -17.24
N VAL A 62 20.35 -4.18 -18.10
CA VAL A 62 21.35 -5.19 -17.69
C VAL A 62 22.69 -5.02 -18.42
N ASP A 63 22.72 -4.14 -19.42
CA ASP A 63 23.93 -3.87 -20.19
C ASP A 63 24.60 -2.59 -19.63
N PHE A 64 25.63 -2.77 -18.83
CA PHE A 64 26.44 -1.73 -18.21
C PHE A 64 27.90 -1.93 -18.59
N ASP A 65 28.65 -0.85 -18.58
CA ASP A 65 30.08 -0.88 -18.82
C ASP A 65 30.79 -1.86 -17.87
N LYS A 66 31.88 -2.47 -18.35
CA LYS A 66 32.66 -3.43 -17.54
C LYS A 66 33.16 -2.83 -16.23
N SER A 67 33.45 -1.54 -16.21
CA SER A 67 33.86 -0.76 -15.03
C SER A 67 32.73 -0.47 -14.03
N SER A 68 31.46 -0.59 -14.45
CA SER A 68 30.31 -0.37 -13.56
C SER A 68 30.21 -1.48 -12.53
N SER A 69 29.93 -1.12 -11.29
CA SER A 69 29.56 -2.08 -10.23
C SER A 69 28.13 -2.61 -10.41
N ILE A 70 27.28 -1.93 -11.16
CA ILE A 70 25.87 -2.31 -11.34
C ILE A 70 25.79 -3.45 -12.33
N LYS A 71 25.04 -4.50 -11.98
CA LYS A 71 24.69 -5.65 -12.80
C LYS A 71 23.31 -5.48 -13.45
N GLU A 72 22.35 -4.98 -12.69
CA GLU A 72 20.97 -4.79 -13.12
C GLU A 72 20.37 -3.54 -12.47
N ARG A 73 19.61 -2.79 -13.23
CA ARG A 73 18.79 -1.68 -12.72
C ARG A 73 17.38 -1.85 -13.25
N LYS A 74 16.40 -1.89 -12.35
CA LYS A 74 14.98 -1.87 -12.69
C LYS A 74 14.35 -0.59 -12.16
N ILE A 75 13.56 0.09 -13.00
CA ILE A 75 12.76 1.25 -12.65
C ILE A 75 11.33 0.91 -12.97
N GLY A 76 10.45 1.04 -11.99
CA GLY A 76 9.00 0.87 -12.10
C GLY A 76 8.28 2.17 -11.78
N ILE A 77 7.15 2.38 -12.42
CA ILE A 77 6.18 3.42 -12.09
C ILE A 77 4.79 2.83 -12.19
N ASP A 78 3.98 3.05 -11.16
CA ASP A 78 2.60 2.62 -11.09
C ASP A 78 1.69 3.80 -10.76
N PHE A 79 0.53 3.81 -11.39
CA PHE A 79 -0.56 4.73 -11.13
C PHE A 79 -1.82 3.93 -10.80
N ASN A 80 -2.54 4.32 -9.75
CA ASN A 80 -3.80 3.73 -9.37
C ASN A 80 -4.84 4.80 -9.08
N TYR A 81 -6.06 4.59 -9.56
CA TYR A 81 -7.22 5.40 -9.29
C TYR A 81 -8.42 4.51 -9.00
N ASP A 82 -9.12 4.80 -7.92
CA ASP A 82 -10.33 4.10 -7.50
C ASP A 82 -11.44 5.10 -7.17
N SER A 83 -12.66 4.81 -7.61
CA SER A 83 -13.85 5.58 -7.25
C SER A 83 -15.07 4.68 -7.11
N ASP A 84 -16.16 5.22 -6.59
CA ASP A 84 -17.50 4.65 -6.68
C ASP A 84 -18.35 5.39 -7.74
N THR A 85 -19.54 4.89 -8.01
CA THR A 85 -20.48 5.51 -8.96
C THR A 85 -21.04 6.83 -8.46
N SER A 86 -20.97 7.09 -7.17
CA SER A 86 -21.35 8.38 -6.55
C SER A 86 -20.27 9.46 -6.66
N GLY A 87 -19.13 9.13 -7.31
CA GLY A 87 -18.02 10.07 -7.49
C GLY A 87 -17.12 10.23 -6.26
N ASN A 88 -17.23 9.34 -5.28
CA ASN A 88 -16.28 9.34 -4.17
C ASN A 88 -15.02 8.61 -4.61
N SER A 89 -13.94 9.36 -4.83
CA SER A 89 -12.65 8.78 -5.20
C SER A 89 -11.78 8.52 -3.98
N ASN A 90 -11.16 7.36 -3.95
CA ASN A 90 -10.02 7.11 -3.06
C ASN A 90 -8.84 8.02 -3.48
N PRO A 91 -7.86 8.23 -2.59
CA PRO A 91 -6.63 8.90 -2.98
C PRO A 91 -6.03 8.26 -4.25
N MET A 92 -5.79 9.07 -5.28
CA MET A 92 -4.98 8.61 -6.42
C MET A 92 -3.57 8.34 -5.93
N GLN A 93 -2.95 7.30 -6.45
CA GLN A 93 -1.62 6.89 -6.05
C GLN A 93 -0.69 6.89 -7.25
N ILE A 94 0.47 7.48 -7.08
CA ILE A 94 1.62 7.32 -7.97
C ILE A 94 2.75 6.74 -7.12
N ARG A 95 3.28 5.61 -7.56
CA ARG A 95 4.43 4.95 -6.93
C ARG A 95 5.55 4.80 -7.93
N GLN A 96 6.76 5.00 -7.48
CA GLN A 96 7.95 4.72 -8.27
C GLN A 96 8.94 3.89 -7.45
N ASP A 97 9.48 2.87 -8.09
CA ASP A 97 10.42 1.92 -7.51
C ASP A 97 11.72 1.91 -8.33
N TYR A 98 12.83 1.94 -7.62
CA TYR A 98 14.18 1.79 -8.16
C TYR A 98 14.83 0.59 -7.51
N ASN A 99 15.29 -0.36 -8.31
CA ASN A 99 15.97 -1.54 -7.83
C ASN A 99 17.32 -1.66 -8.54
N PHE A 100 18.37 -1.76 -7.76
CA PHE A 100 19.74 -1.95 -8.24
C PHE A 100 20.27 -3.27 -7.69
N LYS A 101 20.82 -4.10 -8.58
CA LYS A 101 21.62 -5.26 -8.19
C LYS A 101 23.05 -5.00 -8.64
N TYR A 102 23.97 -5.25 -7.74
CA TYR A 102 25.39 -5.05 -7.98
C TYR A 102 26.09 -6.37 -8.35
N LYS A 103 27.28 -6.26 -8.93
CA LYS A 103 28.07 -7.42 -9.34
C LYS A 103 28.57 -8.26 -8.16
N ASP A 104 28.72 -7.64 -6.99
CA ASP A 104 29.07 -8.29 -5.73
C ASP A 104 27.88 -8.98 -5.06
N THR A 105 26.75 -9.08 -5.70
CA THR A 105 25.48 -9.63 -5.22
C THR A 105 24.69 -8.77 -4.25
N SER A 106 25.20 -7.61 -3.81
CA SER A 106 24.43 -6.69 -3.01
C SER A 106 23.26 -6.11 -3.79
N SER A 107 22.24 -5.63 -3.09
CA SER A 107 21.08 -4.97 -3.68
C SER A 107 20.74 -3.67 -2.95
N PHE A 108 20.21 -2.71 -3.70
CA PHE A 108 19.65 -1.47 -3.18
C PHE A 108 18.30 -1.21 -3.81
N GLN A 109 17.32 -0.87 -2.98
CA GLN A 109 16.00 -0.49 -3.43
C GLN A 109 15.64 0.88 -2.86
N ALA A 110 15.04 1.71 -3.68
CA ALA A 110 14.44 2.96 -3.28
C ALA A 110 13.03 3.03 -3.84
N SER A 111 12.07 3.43 -3.04
CA SER A 111 10.70 3.64 -3.50
C SER A 111 10.12 4.89 -2.88
N TRP A 112 9.26 5.56 -3.63
CA TRP A 112 8.40 6.61 -3.10
C TRP A 112 6.97 6.42 -3.59
N ASP A 113 6.05 6.90 -2.80
CA ASP A 113 4.61 6.83 -3.02
C ASP A 113 4.00 8.20 -2.72
N LEU A 114 3.27 8.73 -3.66
CA LEU A 114 2.51 9.96 -3.54
C LEU A 114 1.03 9.64 -3.67
N LYS A 115 0.24 10.01 -2.68
CA LYS A 115 -1.22 9.92 -2.71
C LYS A 115 -1.84 11.29 -2.64
N THR A 116 -2.83 11.54 -3.48
CA THR A 116 -3.65 12.74 -3.40
C THR A 116 -4.63 12.66 -2.22
N SER A 117 -5.31 13.75 -1.92
CA SER A 117 -6.49 13.68 -1.07
C SER A 117 -7.61 12.87 -1.74
N GLY A 118 -8.48 12.28 -0.93
CA GLY A 118 -9.58 11.47 -1.40
C GLY A 118 -10.53 11.06 -0.27
N LYS A 119 -11.39 10.09 -0.55
CA LYS A 119 -12.38 9.58 0.38
C LYS A 119 -12.19 8.08 0.57
N ASN A 120 -12.20 7.60 1.81
CA ASN A 120 -12.16 6.17 2.10
C ASN A 120 -13.53 5.70 2.57
N THR A 121 -14.19 4.94 1.73
CA THR A 121 -15.50 4.34 2.01
C THR A 121 -15.40 2.94 2.61
N THR A 122 -14.21 2.34 2.58
CA THR A 122 -13.99 0.96 3.07
C THR A 122 -14.02 0.90 4.59
N ILE A 123 -13.42 1.90 5.26
CA ILE A 123 -13.36 1.95 6.72
C ILE A 123 -14.76 2.14 7.31
N THR A 124 -15.55 2.99 6.70
CA THR A 124 -16.90 3.31 7.17
C THR A 124 -17.93 2.24 6.85
N ARG A 125 -17.58 1.27 6.02
CA ARG A 125 -18.47 0.20 5.56
C ARG A 125 -19.80 0.72 5.02
N LYS A 126 -19.77 1.85 4.32
CA LYS A 126 -20.95 2.54 3.77
C LYS A 126 -22.00 2.90 4.84
N ASN A 127 -21.57 3.29 6.03
CA ASN A 127 -22.49 3.80 7.04
C ASN A 127 -23.26 5.00 6.49
N ILE A 128 -24.57 5.07 6.74
CA ILE A 128 -25.44 6.13 6.22
C ILE A 128 -25.04 7.48 6.80
N ASP A 129 -24.69 7.53 8.08
CA ASP A 129 -24.34 8.77 8.76
C ASP A 129 -22.90 9.23 8.43
N PHE A 130 -22.00 8.25 8.18
CA PHE A 130 -20.60 8.48 7.84
C PHE A 130 -20.18 7.64 6.63
N PRO A 131 -20.62 8.02 5.44
CA PRO A 131 -20.40 7.20 4.24
C PRO A 131 -18.93 7.10 3.83
N TYR A 132 -18.11 8.03 4.26
CA TYR A 132 -16.68 8.03 3.95
C TYR A 132 -15.86 8.82 4.98
N ILE A 133 -14.58 8.53 5.01
CA ILE A 133 -13.56 9.34 5.68
C ILE A 133 -12.77 10.10 4.62
N LYS A 134 -12.66 11.41 4.77
CA LYS A 134 -11.73 12.19 3.96
C LYS A 134 -10.29 11.82 4.36
N LYS A 135 -9.48 11.53 3.37
CA LYS A 135 -8.04 11.35 3.51
C LYS A 135 -7.32 12.46 2.80
N ASN A 136 -6.42 13.12 3.49
CA ASN A 136 -5.52 14.07 2.87
C ASN A 136 -4.41 13.34 2.10
N GLY A 137 -3.75 14.10 1.25
CA GLY A 137 -2.61 13.57 0.51
C GLY A 137 -1.50 13.10 1.44
N SER A 138 -0.79 12.07 1.03
CA SER A 138 0.36 11.54 1.76
C SER A 138 1.55 11.33 0.84
N PHE A 139 2.72 11.38 1.43
CA PHE A 139 3.97 11.04 0.80
C PHE A 139 4.71 10.04 1.65
N SER A 140 5.27 9.01 1.03
CA SER A 140 6.18 8.10 1.71
C SER A 140 7.40 7.79 0.86
N PHE A 141 8.50 7.47 1.50
CA PHE A 141 9.65 6.87 0.85
C PHE A 141 10.23 5.74 1.69
N ASN A 142 10.88 4.79 1.02
CA ASN A 142 11.59 3.69 1.64
C ASN A 142 12.92 3.48 0.92
N LEU A 143 13.95 3.20 1.70
CA LEU A 143 15.26 2.79 1.24
C LEU A 143 15.61 1.45 1.89
N ASP A 144 16.00 0.49 1.08
CA ASP A 144 16.40 -0.85 1.50
C ASP A 144 17.76 -1.19 0.89
N TYR A 145 18.61 -1.79 1.68
CA TYR A 145 19.89 -2.31 1.23
C TYR A 145 20.16 -3.69 1.82
N GLU A 146 20.62 -4.58 0.98
CA GLU A 146 21.10 -5.91 1.35
C GLU A 146 22.58 -6.01 0.96
N SER A 147 23.41 -6.36 1.92
CA SER A 147 24.84 -6.57 1.67
C SER A 147 25.06 -7.84 0.84
N PRO A 148 26.17 -7.93 0.12
CA PRO A 148 26.61 -9.24 -0.38
C PRO A 148 26.90 -10.16 0.79
N SER A 149 26.78 -11.47 0.53
CA SER A 149 27.26 -12.45 1.48
C SER A 149 28.80 -12.46 1.49
N TYR A 150 29.38 -12.02 2.59
CA TYR A 150 30.84 -11.98 2.78
C TYR A 150 31.39 -13.25 3.47
N GLY A 151 30.83 -14.40 3.09
CA GLY A 151 31.21 -15.68 3.63
C GLY A 151 30.70 -15.92 5.05
N THR A 152 31.24 -15.20 6.03
CA THR A 152 30.88 -15.41 7.43
C THR A 152 29.82 -14.43 7.96
N TRP A 153 29.43 -13.41 7.21
CA TRP A 153 28.44 -12.46 7.67
C TRP A 153 27.66 -11.79 6.53
N GLU A 154 26.43 -11.39 6.85
CA GLU A 154 25.49 -10.66 5.99
C GLU A 154 24.80 -9.58 6.82
N TYR A 155 24.38 -8.48 6.20
CA TYR A 155 23.55 -7.49 6.85
C TYR A 155 22.60 -6.81 5.88
N ASP A 156 21.46 -6.36 6.40
CA ASP A 156 20.49 -5.55 5.71
C ASP A 156 20.13 -4.33 6.54
N TRP A 157 19.77 -3.25 5.87
CA TRP A 157 19.15 -2.13 6.54
C TRP A 157 17.98 -1.58 5.73
N ARG A 158 17.02 -1.01 6.45
CA ARG A 158 15.86 -0.36 5.89
C ARG A 158 15.58 0.94 6.62
N ILE A 159 15.29 2.01 5.87
CA ILE A 159 14.87 3.31 6.38
C ILE A 159 13.60 3.68 5.65
N GLY A 160 12.62 4.22 6.37
CA GLY A 160 11.38 4.69 5.78
C GLY A 160 10.80 5.88 6.51
N TYR A 161 10.10 6.67 5.74
CA TYR A 161 9.36 7.83 6.19
C TYR A 161 8.02 7.90 5.48
N GLU A 162 6.97 8.23 6.22
CA GLU A 162 5.64 8.47 5.70
C GLU A 162 5.03 9.65 6.41
N THR A 163 4.41 10.54 5.66
CA THR A 163 3.66 11.67 6.21
C THR A 163 2.38 11.88 5.45
N SER A 164 1.36 12.30 6.14
CA SER A 164 0.13 12.79 5.53
C SER A 164 -0.31 14.06 6.22
N ASN A 165 -0.96 14.93 5.46
CA ASN A 165 -1.60 16.09 6.01
C ASN A 165 -2.81 15.67 6.86
N LYS A 166 -3.27 16.59 7.69
CA LYS A 166 -4.40 16.44 8.60
C LYS A 166 -5.64 15.84 7.96
N TYR A 167 -6.34 14.99 8.67
CA TYR A 167 -7.69 14.60 8.30
C TYR A 167 -8.64 15.76 8.55
N GLU A 168 -9.20 16.36 7.51
CA GLU A 168 -10.06 17.54 7.64
C GLU A 168 -11.27 17.32 8.57
N THR A 169 -11.68 16.08 8.77
CA THR A 169 -12.91 15.76 9.49
C THR A 169 -12.68 15.45 10.97
N TRP A 170 -11.49 15.01 11.38
CA TRP A 170 -11.33 14.38 12.70
C TRP A 170 -10.07 14.76 13.46
N SER A 171 -9.10 15.31 12.81
CA SER A 171 -7.85 15.68 13.46
C SER A 171 -7.29 16.96 12.90
N SER A 172 -6.81 17.80 13.78
CA SER A 172 -6.01 18.97 13.43
C SER A 172 -4.55 18.59 13.16
N GLU A 173 -4.14 17.37 13.48
CA GLU A 173 -2.77 16.89 13.39
C GLU A 173 -2.59 15.97 12.17
N GLY A 174 -1.45 16.05 11.50
CA GLY A 174 -1.08 15.14 10.46
C GLY A 174 -0.58 13.81 11.04
N TYR A 175 -0.37 12.87 10.16
CA TYR A 175 0.23 11.58 10.46
C TYR A 175 1.70 11.60 10.07
N GLU A 176 2.55 11.08 10.92
CA GLU A 176 3.97 10.92 10.64
C GLU A 176 4.47 9.57 11.17
N ARG A 177 5.19 8.87 10.31
CA ARG A 177 5.86 7.62 10.65
C ARG A 177 7.30 7.66 10.22
N ARG A 178 8.20 7.29 11.12
CA ARG A 178 9.61 7.07 10.83
C ARG A 178 10.01 5.70 11.31
N PHE A 179 10.79 5.00 10.52
CA PHE A 179 11.37 3.75 10.99
C PHE A 179 12.76 3.55 10.41
N ALA A 180 13.57 2.87 11.19
CA ALA A 180 14.86 2.36 10.77
C ALA A 180 15.03 0.93 11.31
N LYS A 181 15.58 0.07 10.49
CA LYS A 181 15.93 -1.31 10.83
C LYS A 181 17.34 -1.57 10.34
N ILE A 182 18.13 -2.26 11.16
CA ILE A 182 19.35 -2.92 10.72
C ILE A 182 19.34 -4.33 11.29
N ALA A 183 19.65 -5.30 10.46
CA ALA A 183 19.73 -6.69 10.85
C ALA A 183 20.95 -7.35 10.21
N GLY A 184 21.37 -8.46 10.76
CA GLY A 184 22.46 -9.23 10.17
C GLY A 184 22.54 -10.63 10.71
N SER A 185 23.39 -11.41 10.07
CA SER A 185 23.69 -12.80 10.41
C SER A 185 25.18 -13.01 10.36
N LEU A 186 25.68 -13.69 11.35
CA LEU A 186 27.06 -14.15 11.43
C LEU A 186 27.06 -15.68 11.37
N TYR A 187 27.93 -16.24 10.55
CA TYR A 187 28.14 -17.70 10.37
C TYR A 187 29.56 -18.06 10.82
N PRO A 188 29.79 -18.25 12.14
CA PRO A 188 31.13 -18.56 12.64
C PRO A 188 31.65 -19.90 12.15
N ILE A 189 30.75 -20.84 11.92
CA ILE A 189 30.97 -22.17 11.32
C ILE A 189 29.77 -22.55 10.48
N ASP A 190 29.90 -23.49 9.56
CA ASP A 190 28.90 -23.81 8.54
C ASP A 190 27.51 -24.16 9.11
N ASP A 191 27.45 -24.82 10.25
CA ASP A 191 26.18 -25.25 10.87
C ASP A 191 25.67 -24.32 11.95
N PHE A 192 26.29 -23.16 12.16
CA PHE A 192 25.88 -22.22 13.20
C PHE A 192 25.65 -20.81 12.68
N LYS A 193 24.41 -20.33 12.88
CA LYS A 193 23.98 -18.96 12.51
C LYS A 193 23.63 -18.17 13.75
N LEU A 194 24.25 -17.01 13.90
CA LEU A 194 23.90 -16.02 14.91
C LEU A 194 23.22 -14.83 14.21
N GLY A 195 21.93 -14.67 14.42
CA GLY A 195 21.16 -13.54 13.88
C GLY A 195 20.97 -12.42 14.90
N TRP A 196 20.98 -11.20 14.45
CA TRP A 196 20.70 -9.99 15.25
C TRP A 196 19.83 -9.01 14.48
N GLN A 197 19.03 -8.21 15.21
CA GLN A 197 18.20 -7.16 14.61
C GLN A 197 18.01 -6.01 15.60
N PHE A 198 18.14 -4.81 15.09
CA PHE A 198 17.75 -3.57 15.77
C PHE A 198 16.68 -2.87 14.94
N ARG A 199 15.63 -2.42 15.60
CA ARG A 199 14.54 -1.65 14.98
C ARG A 199 14.18 -0.48 15.85
N VAL A 200 14.05 0.68 15.22
CA VAL A 200 13.44 1.87 15.81
C VAL A 200 12.23 2.21 14.94
N ARG A 201 11.10 2.46 15.58
CA ARG A 201 9.89 2.93 14.92
C ARG A 201 9.28 4.03 15.79
N GLU A 202 9.08 5.15 15.19
CA GLU A 202 8.30 6.24 15.72
C GLU A 202 7.07 6.39 14.83
N GLU A 203 5.91 6.43 15.41
CA GLU A 203 4.65 6.45 14.70
C GLU A 203 3.65 7.27 15.49
N ASP A 204 3.17 8.33 14.86
CA ASP A 204 2.06 9.12 15.34
C ASP A 204 0.82 8.75 14.53
N GLU A 205 0.15 7.68 14.92
CA GLU A 205 -1.10 7.22 14.31
C GLU A 205 -2.28 7.80 15.08
N TRP A 206 -2.99 8.66 14.41
CA TRP A 206 -4.17 9.26 15.00
C TRP A 206 -5.33 8.28 15.14
N LEU A 207 -5.48 7.34 14.21
CA LEU A 207 -6.62 6.45 14.14
C LEU A 207 -6.22 4.99 14.20
N ASN A 208 -6.56 4.31 15.28
CA ASN A 208 -6.39 2.88 15.45
C ASN A 208 -7.74 2.18 15.58
N TRP A 209 -7.81 0.97 15.05
CA TRP A 209 -8.92 0.07 15.31
C TRP A 209 -8.88 -0.41 16.75
N ILE A 210 -9.99 -0.25 17.48
CA ILE A 210 -10.08 -0.69 18.88
C ILE A 210 -10.95 -1.93 19.00
N GLU A 211 -12.15 -1.88 18.47
CA GLU A 211 -13.07 -3.02 18.48
C GLU A 211 -14.15 -2.89 17.41
N GLY A 212 -14.69 -4.02 16.97
CA GLY A 212 -15.82 -4.08 16.08
C GLY A 212 -17.06 -4.33 16.87
N ASN A 213 -17.77 -3.30 17.22
CA ASN A 213 -19.03 -3.42 17.88
C ASN A 213 -19.90 -2.17 17.77
N GLU A 214 -20.93 -2.14 18.45
CA GLU A 214 -22.00 -1.24 18.51
C GLU A 214 -21.63 0.22 18.56
N LEU A 215 -22.49 1.00 18.00
CA LEU A 215 -22.78 2.37 18.35
C LEU A 215 -21.65 3.36 18.53
N ALA A 216 -21.73 4.11 17.68
CA ALA A 216 -21.29 5.40 17.45
C ALA A 216 -21.34 6.30 18.64
N VAL A 217 -20.29 6.45 19.30
CA VAL A 217 -20.10 7.59 20.15
C VAL A 217 -19.39 8.66 19.36
N TYR A 218 -20.02 9.77 19.21
CA TYR A 218 -19.49 10.88 18.49
C TYR A 218 -19.11 11.95 19.43
N ASP A 219 -17.93 11.91 19.86
CA ASP A 219 -17.39 13.06 20.52
C ASP A 219 -15.97 13.24 20.01
N LEU A 220 -15.84 14.17 19.11
CA LEU A 220 -14.55 14.55 18.58
C LEU A 220 -13.61 15.05 19.68
N THR A 221 -14.16 15.56 20.78
CA THR A 221 -13.37 16.00 21.92
C THR A 221 -12.82 14.82 22.70
N GLN A 222 -13.47 13.66 22.63
CA GLN A 222 -13.00 12.42 23.24
C GLN A 222 -12.17 11.57 22.30
N ASN A 223 -11.97 12.01 21.06
CA ASN A 223 -11.26 11.27 20.03
C ASN A 223 -11.83 9.86 19.79
N ILE A 224 -13.12 9.67 20.01
CA ILE A 224 -13.80 8.40 19.81
C ILE A 224 -14.83 8.59 18.70
N ILE A 225 -14.67 7.84 17.66
CA ILE A 225 -15.63 7.80 16.57
C ILE A 225 -16.10 6.38 16.41
N SER A 226 -17.39 6.21 16.34
CA SER A 226 -17.99 4.93 16.12
C SER A 226 -18.75 4.98 14.81
N VAL A 227 -18.51 4.01 13.99
CA VAL A 227 -19.09 3.90 12.68
C VAL A 227 -19.59 2.48 12.51
N ASN A 228 -20.91 2.30 12.41
CA ASN A 228 -21.50 1.00 12.11
C ASN A 228 -20.96 -0.15 12.95
N ALA A 229 -21.11 -0.11 14.24
CA ALA A 229 -20.60 -1.12 15.13
C ALA A 229 -19.06 -1.21 15.28
N ASN A 230 -18.31 -0.28 14.75
CA ASN A 230 -16.86 -0.24 14.91
C ASN A 230 -16.44 1.01 15.67
N ARG A 231 -15.57 0.86 16.61
CA ARG A 231 -15.03 1.97 17.41
C ARG A 231 -13.58 2.22 17.00
N PHE A 232 -13.24 3.47 16.76
CA PHE A 232 -11.88 3.93 16.51
C PHE A 232 -11.47 4.92 17.60
N ARG A 233 -10.26 4.82 18.02
CA ARG A 233 -9.66 5.72 18.99
C ARG A 233 -8.40 6.32 18.41
N GLY A 234 -8.24 7.62 18.55
CA GLY A 234 -6.97 8.29 18.29
C GLY A 234 -5.92 7.84 19.30
N SER A 235 -4.72 7.58 18.84
CA SER A 235 -3.52 7.43 19.68
C SER A 235 -2.56 8.58 19.36
N LYS A 236 -1.94 9.08 20.40
CA LYS A 236 -0.80 10.01 20.28
C LYS A 236 0.48 9.24 20.35
#